data_9e6945b335994844bad24363d91d0011
#
_entry.id   9e6945b335994844bad24363d91d0011
#
_cell.length_a   1.000
_cell.length_b   1.000
_cell.length_c   1.000
_cell.angle_alpha   90.00
_cell.angle_beta   90.00
_cell.angle_gamma   90.00
#
_symmetry.space_group_name_H-M   'P 1'
#
loop_
_entity.id
_entity.type
_entity.pdbx_description
1 polymer ?
#
loop_
_entity_poly.entity_id
_entity_poly.type
_entity_poly.pdbx_seq_one_letter_code
_entity_poly.pdbx_strand_id
1 'polypeptide(L)'
;MLLHFGILLLLSQGLLGEVDVSEAIDGDSRIIGGKDATPGMANYQISMRGHYGNEEWHSCGGSILNEQYVLTAAHCVYQKNMKDMSIVVGTHTVKKGGDRYKIKKLIPHEKYDKKKLRNDIAVVQIEGKIKYSDKIQPIELLKEKAPIGKKCLLTGWGYVNYRRRTVPNNLQMLEFQTISNDDCTKQLKRSPYPTYVPVDAGQLCAKRPNYKGACKGDSGGPLVMQDEKNKTVQMGVVSWGVPCGKDFPDVFASVHGYYDWIQSKIK
;
A
#
# COMPACT_ATOMS: atom_id res chain seq x y z
N MET A 1 -70.74 -47.19 29.68
CA MET A 1 -70.93 -45.90 29.00
C MET A 1 -69.79 -45.00 29.46
N LEU A 2 -68.67 -45.06 28.77
CA LEU A 2 -67.45 -44.33 29.06
C LEU A 2 -67.15 -43.41 27.89
N LEU A 3 -67.23 -42.09 28.09
CA LEU A 3 -66.80 -41.07 27.15
C LEU A 3 -65.31 -40.91 27.23
N HIS A 4 -64.61 -41.10 26.07
CA HIS A 4 -63.22 -40.74 25.92
C HIS A 4 -63.14 -39.32 25.33
N PHE A 5 -62.56 -38.40 26.09
CA PHE A 5 -62.13 -37.07 25.62
C PHE A 5 -60.74 -37.21 24.99
N GLY A 6 -60.67 -37.08 23.70
CA GLY A 6 -59.40 -36.98 23.00
C GLY A 6 -58.90 -35.53 23.03
N ILE A 7 -57.72 -35.32 23.63
CA ILE A 7 -57.03 -34.04 23.59
C ILE A 7 -56.19 -34.00 22.32
N LEU A 8 -56.53 -33.10 21.43
CA LEU A 8 -55.79 -32.82 20.20
C LEU A 8 -54.63 -31.85 20.53
N LEU A 9 -53.39 -32.35 20.55
CA LEU A 9 -52.19 -31.50 20.66
C LEU A 9 -51.88 -30.97 19.28
N LEU A 10 -52.08 -29.67 19.04
CA LEU A 10 -51.57 -28.93 17.90
C LEU A 10 -50.12 -28.60 18.15
N LEU A 11 -49.19 -29.33 17.50
CA LEU A 11 -47.81 -29.02 17.38
C LEU A 11 -47.65 -27.90 16.31
N SER A 12 -47.46 -26.68 16.78
CA SER A 12 -46.98 -25.58 15.92
C SER A 12 -45.50 -25.79 15.59
N GLN A 13 -45.21 -26.27 14.40
CA GLN A 13 -43.85 -26.24 13.84
C GLN A 13 -43.54 -24.80 13.48
N GLY A 14 -42.79 -24.12 14.38
CA GLY A 14 -42.12 -22.89 14.06
C GLY A 14 -40.99 -23.17 13.05
N LEU A 15 -41.15 -22.74 11.81
CA LEU A 15 -40.05 -22.62 10.85
C LEU A 15 -39.08 -21.60 11.40
N LEU A 16 -38.01 -22.08 12.05
CA LEU A 16 -36.78 -21.33 12.22
C LEU A 16 -36.07 -21.36 10.86
N GLY A 17 -36.25 -20.28 10.09
CA GLY A 17 -35.45 -20.07 8.91
C GLY A 17 -33.98 -19.96 9.36
N GLU A 18 -33.18 -20.95 9.04
CA GLU A 18 -31.72 -20.84 9.07
C GLU A 18 -31.34 -19.70 8.12
N VAL A 19 -30.90 -18.57 8.71
CA VAL A 19 -30.26 -17.51 7.95
C VAL A 19 -28.92 -18.08 7.51
N ASP A 20 -28.82 -18.47 6.24
CA ASP A 20 -27.59 -18.89 5.61
C ASP A 20 -26.60 -17.71 5.56
N VAL A 21 -25.65 -17.69 6.48
CA VAL A 21 -24.63 -16.67 6.62
C VAL A 21 -23.51 -16.82 5.57
N SER A 22 -23.67 -17.76 4.63
CA SER A 22 -22.67 -18.07 3.60
C SER A 22 -22.67 -17.09 2.41
N GLU A 23 -23.75 -16.35 2.16
CA GLU A 23 -23.85 -15.44 1.01
C GLU A 23 -23.39 -13.99 1.26
N ALA A 24 -22.98 -13.62 2.46
CA ALA A 24 -22.62 -12.24 2.78
C ALA A 24 -21.12 -11.91 2.71
N ILE A 25 -20.24 -12.78 2.19
CA ILE A 25 -18.78 -12.57 2.15
C ILE A 25 -18.19 -12.83 0.75
N ASP A 26 -18.90 -12.53 -0.29
CA ASP A 26 -18.34 -12.55 -1.66
C ASP A 26 -18.37 -11.16 -2.31
N GLY A 27 -17.94 -10.17 -1.57
CA GLY A 27 -17.55 -8.86 -2.09
C GLY A 27 -16.08 -8.90 -2.48
N ASP A 28 -15.83 -8.89 -3.77
CA ASP A 28 -14.54 -8.79 -4.48
C ASP A 28 -13.67 -7.66 -3.89
N SER A 29 -12.85 -7.97 -2.86
CA SER A 29 -12.08 -6.99 -2.08
C SER A 29 -10.63 -6.89 -2.57
N ARG A 30 -10.35 -5.83 -3.31
CA ARG A 30 -9.09 -5.50 -4.00
C ARG A 30 -8.37 -4.36 -3.30
N ILE A 31 -7.06 -4.44 -3.08
CA ILE A 31 -6.32 -3.76 -1.97
C ILE A 31 -7.32 -3.75 -0.82
N ILE A 32 -7.25 -4.48 0.20
CA ILE A 32 -8.45 -4.79 1.00
C ILE A 32 -9.49 -3.64 0.92
N GLY A 33 -10.46 -3.77 -0.02
CA GLY A 33 -11.47 -2.76 -0.33
C GLY A 33 -11.10 -1.62 -1.28
N GLY A 34 -10.02 -1.73 -2.05
CA GLY A 34 -9.71 -0.86 -3.19
C GLY A 34 -10.57 -1.14 -4.43
N LYS A 35 -10.28 -0.44 -5.51
CA LYS A 35 -10.84 -0.66 -6.86
C LYS A 35 -9.71 -0.61 -7.88
N ASP A 36 -9.95 -1.16 -9.07
CA ASP A 36 -9.00 -1.04 -10.17
C ASP A 36 -8.70 0.44 -10.43
N ALA A 37 -7.42 0.80 -10.52
CA ALA A 37 -6.98 2.12 -10.92
C ALA A 37 -7.33 2.34 -12.41
N THR A 38 -7.70 3.54 -12.77
CA THR A 38 -7.86 3.88 -14.19
C THR A 38 -6.50 3.82 -14.89
N PRO A 39 -6.34 3.12 -16.03
CA PRO A 39 -5.10 3.13 -16.78
C PRO A 39 -4.62 4.56 -17.04
N GLY A 40 -3.34 4.83 -16.78
CA GLY A 40 -2.72 6.15 -16.98
C GLY A 40 -2.84 7.11 -15.79
N MET A 41 -3.60 6.80 -14.74
CA MET A 41 -3.74 7.70 -13.58
C MET A 41 -2.50 7.75 -12.66
N ALA A 42 -1.62 6.76 -12.74
CA ALA A 42 -0.42 6.64 -11.93
C ALA A 42 0.82 6.32 -12.80
N ASN A 43 1.10 7.20 -13.75
CA ASN A 43 2.21 7.04 -14.72
C ASN A 43 3.59 7.03 -14.05
N TYR A 44 3.66 7.45 -12.80
CA TYR A 44 4.83 7.44 -11.94
C TYR A 44 5.05 6.12 -11.21
N GLN A 45 4.04 5.22 -11.18
CA GLN A 45 4.10 3.98 -10.43
C GLN A 45 5.15 3.03 -10.98
N ILE A 46 5.97 2.43 -10.10
CA ILE A 46 6.86 1.33 -10.48
C ILE A 46 6.47 0.03 -9.77
N SER A 47 6.85 -1.09 -10.37
CA SER A 47 6.86 -2.39 -9.73
C SER A 47 8.30 -2.84 -9.53
N MET A 48 8.72 -3.00 -8.29
CA MET A 48 9.97 -3.66 -7.96
C MET A 48 9.74 -5.17 -7.99
N ARG A 49 10.57 -5.86 -8.77
CA ARG A 49 10.47 -7.31 -8.97
C ARG A 49 11.60 -8.03 -8.27
N GLY A 50 11.27 -9.11 -7.58
CA GLY A 50 12.22 -10.09 -7.12
C GLY A 50 12.35 -11.24 -8.13
N HIS A 51 13.54 -11.85 -8.21
CA HIS A 51 13.85 -12.98 -9.09
C HIS A 51 14.50 -14.11 -8.30
N TYR A 52 14.13 -15.35 -8.59
CA TYR A 52 14.83 -16.53 -8.13
C TYR A 52 14.70 -17.65 -9.17
N GLY A 53 15.80 -18.03 -9.77
CA GLY A 53 15.78 -18.91 -10.94
C GLY A 53 14.95 -18.29 -12.07
N ASN A 54 13.95 -19.02 -12.55
CA ASN A 54 13.02 -18.55 -13.59
C ASN A 54 11.76 -17.88 -13.01
N GLU A 55 11.64 -17.78 -11.70
CA GLU A 55 10.49 -17.17 -11.06
C GLU A 55 10.68 -15.67 -10.87
N GLU A 56 9.62 -14.94 -11.12
CA GLU A 56 9.54 -13.50 -10.88
C GLU A 56 8.25 -13.16 -10.12
N TRP A 57 8.35 -12.24 -9.17
CA TRP A 57 7.19 -11.74 -8.44
C TRP A 57 7.30 -10.25 -8.16
N HIS A 58 6.16 -9.58 -8.04
CA HIS A 58 6.09 -8.24 -7.49
C HIS A 58 6.43 -8.27 -6.00
N SER A 59 7.41 -7.49 -5.57
CA SER A 59 7.88 -7.46 -4.18
C SER A 59 7.52 -6.18 -3.45
N CYS A 60 7.64 -5.04 -4.14
CA CYS A 60 7.39 -3.70 -3.61
C CYS A 60 6.92 -2.74 -4.72
N GLY A 61 6.22 -1.69 -4.31
CA GLY A 61 5.97 -0.51 -5.14
C GLY A 61 7.09 0.51 -5.05
N GLY A 62 6.88 1.62 -5.71
CA GLY A 62 7.72 2.82 -5.70
C GLY A 62 7.24 3.82 -6.72
N SER A 63 8.01 4.89 -6.90
CA SER A 63 7.68 5.97 -7.83
C SER A 63 8.90 6.47 -8.59
N ILE A 64 8.70 6.96 -9.81
CA ILE A 64 9.76 7.55 -10.65
C ILE A 64 10.05 8.96 -10.13
N LEU A 65 11.31 9.22 -9.74
CA LEU A 65 11.78 10.55 -9.37
C LEU A 65 12.32 11.33 -10.58
N ASN A 66 13.11 10.66 -11.39
CA ASN A 66 13.66 11.19 -12.65
C ASN A 66 14.09 10.04 -13.57
N GLU A 67 14.80 10.35 -14.66
CA GLU A 67 15.24 9.36 -15.65
C GLU A 67 16.09 8.21 -15.07
N GLN A 68 16.74 8.38 -13.92
CA GLN A 68 17.68 7.40 -13.39
C GLN A 68 17.33 6.90 -11.97
N TYR A 69 16.38 7.55 -11.29
CA TYR A 69 16.12 7.26 -9.90
C TYR A 69 14.65 7.01 -9.62
N VAL A 70 14.39 6.04 -8.76
CA VAL A 70 13.07 5.75 -8.21
C VAL A 70 13.10 5.80 -6.68
N LEU A 71 11.97 6.18 -6.08
CA LEU A 71 11.77 6.24 -4.64
C LEU A 71 11.01 4.99 -4.17
N THR A 72 11.43 4.42 -3.05
CA THR A 72 10.78 3.27 -2.41
C THR A 72 11.07 3.25 -0.90
N ALA A 73 10.67 2.19 -0.18
CA ALA A 73 10.98 2.02 1.24
C ALA A 73 12.35 1.34 1.44
N ALA A 74 13.02 1.66 2.55
CA ALA A 74 14.31 1.03 2.88
C ALA A 74 14.15 -0.48 3.11
N HIS A 75 13.07 -0.93 3.75
CA HIS A 75 12.84 -2.36 3.99
C HIS A 75 12.70 -3.18 2.71
N CYS A 76 12.38 -2.56 1.57
CA CYS A 76 12.32 -3.21 0.27
C CYS A 76 13.69 -3.58 -0.28
N VAL A 77 14.73 -2.82 0.08
CA VAL A 77 16.07 -2.91 -0.53
C VAL A 77 17.19 -3.19 0.47
N TYR A 78 16.95 -3.00 1.76
CA TYR A 78 17.96 -3.19 2.80
C TYR A 78 18.46 -4.64 2.86
N GLN A 79 19.78 -4.83 2.76
CA GLN A 79 20.43 -6.15 2.73
C GLN A 79 19.93 -7.06 1.59
N LYS A 80 19.44 -6.48 0.48
CA LYS A 80 19.08 -7.24 -0.72
C LYS A 80 20.22 -7.26 -1.74
N ASN A 81 20.26 -8.34 -2.51
CA ASN A 81 21.14 -8.42 -3.66
C ASN A 81 20.43 -7.79 -4.88
N MET A 82 21.01 -6.71 -5.41
CA MET A 82 20.40 -5.99 -6.55
C MET A 82 20.34 -6.83 -7.84
N LYS A 83 21.17 -7.89 -7.96
CA LYS A 83 21.15 -8.79 -9.13
C LYS A 83 19.87 -9.64 -9.18
N ASP A 84 19.24 -9.87 -8.02
CA ASP A 84 18.02 -10.64 -7.89
C ASP A 84 16.77 -9.74 -7.96
N MET A 85 16.93 -8.49 -8.46
CA MET A 85 15.87 -7.48 -8.50
C MET A 85 15.89 -6.71 -9.80
N SER A 86 14.72 -6.18 -10.18
CA SER A 86 14.58 -5.23 -11.28
C SER A 86 13.45 -4.23 -11.03
N ILE A 87 13.45 -3.14 -11.80
CA ILE A 87 12.38 -2.12 -11.78
C ILE A 87 11.59 -2.24 -13.07
N VAL A 88 10.27 -2.25 -12.97
CA VAL A 88 9.35 -2.20 -14.13
C VAL A 88 8.50 -0.95 -14.02
N VAL A 89 8.44 -0.17 -15.11
CA VAL A 89 7.67 1.08 -15.23
C VAL A 89 6.67 0.97 -16.41
N GLY A 90 5.67 1.85 -16.44
CA GLY A 90 4.75 1.96 -17.58
C GLY A 90 3.78 0.78 -17.74
N THR A 91 3.53 0.03 -16.69
CA THR A 91 2.56 -1.06 -16.73
C THR A 91 1.37 -0.79 -15.78
N HIS A 92 0.19 -1.18 -16.22
CA HIS A 92 -1.02 -1.24 -15.38
C HIS A 92 -1.23 -2.63 -14.79
N THR A 93 -0.58 -3.66 -15.36
CA THR A 93 -0.74 -5.05 -14.94
C THR A 93 0.55 -5.63 -14.38
N VAL A 94 0.42 -6.43 -13.32
CA VAL A 94 1.59 -7.03 -12.67
C VAL A 94 2.21 -8.18 -13.49
N LYS A 95 1.42 -8.84 -14.32
CA LYS A 95 1.88 -10.04 -15.05
C LYS A 95 2.50 -9.74 -16.41
N LYS A 96 2.19 -8.61 -17.05
CA LYS A 96 2.59 -8.33 -18.43
C LYS A 96 2.89 -6.83 -18.62
N GLY A 97 3.74 -6.54 -19.60
CA GLY A 97 4.04 -5.19 -20.06
C GLY A 97 5.03 -4.43 -19.19
N GLY A 98 5.23 -3.17 -19.58
CA GLY A 98 6.17 -2.24 -18.96
C GLY A 98 7.61 -2.41 -19.43
N ASP A 99 8.38 -1.34 -19.24
CA ASP A 99 9.81 -1.31 -19.52
C ASP A 99 10.59 -1.74 -18.29
N ARG A 100 11.56 -2.64 -18.50
CA ARG A 100 12.36 -3.22 -17.42
C ARG A 100 13.74 -2.61 -17.36
N TYR A 101 14.17 -2.27 -16.14
CA TYR A 101 15.50 -1.73 -15.87
C TYR A 101 16.21 -2.57 -14.81
N LYS A 102 17.50 -2.83 -15.02
CA LYS A 102 18.39 -3.38 -14.01
C LYS A 102 18.71 -2.32 -12.97
N ILE A 103 19.05 -2.76 -11.79
CA ILE A 103 19.43 -1.89 -10.67
C ILE A 103 20.94 -1.68 -10.70
N LYS A 104 21.36 -0.42 -10.69
CA LYS A 104 22.76 -0.01 -10.58
C LYS A 104 23.20 0.15 -9.13
N LYS A 105 22.31 0.71 -8.28
CA LYS A 105 22.61 0.97 -6.88
C LYS A 105 21.34 0.98 -6.02
N LEU A 106 21.40 0.34 -4.85
CA LEU A 106 20.42 0.44 -3.78
C LEU A 106 20.93 1.43 -2.73
N ILE A 107 20.14 2.44 -2.40
CA ILE A 107 20.51 3.52 -1.47
C ILE A 107 19.44 3.61 -0.37
N PRO A 108 19.40 2.65 0.59
CA PRO A 108 18.56 2.80 1.77
C PRO A 108 19.08 3.95 2.63
N HIS A 109 18.20 4.58 3.39
CA HIS A 109 18.59 5.64 4.32
C HIS A 109 19.62 5.09 5.32
N GLU A 110 20.72 5.84 5.57
CA GLU A 110 21.87 5.38 6.36
C GLU A 110 21.51 5.06 7.81
N LYS A 111 20.44 5.73 8.32
CA LYS A 111 19.90 5.53 9.68
C LYS A 111 18.65 4.67 9.69
N TYR A 112 18.43 3.84 8.67
CA TYR A 112 17.29 2.92 8.66
C TYR A 112 17.34 1.97 9.87
N ASP A 113 16.31 1.97 10.70
CA ASP A 113 16.18 1.08 11.85
C ASP A 113 15.03 0.09 11.60
N LYS A 114 15.40 -1.13 11.22
CA LYS A 114 14.45 -2.22 10.95
C LYS A 114 13.59 -2.59 12.16
N LYS A 115 14.12 -2.46 13.39
CA LYS A 115 13.39 -2.83 14.60
C LYS A 115 12.36 -1.78 14.99
N LYS A 116 12.69 -0.51 14.80
CA LYS A 116 11.82 0.64 15.12
C LYS A 116 11.05 1.14 13.91
N LEU A 117 11.26 0.57 12.73
CA LEU A 117 10.64 0.99 11.46
C LEU A 117 10.79 2.49 11.21
N ARG A 118 11.99 3.03 11.53
CA ARG A 118 12.33 4.44 11.36
C ARG A 118 13.24 4.63 10.16
N ASN A 119 13.18 5.82 9.55
CA ASN A 119 13.93 6.15 8.35
C ASN A 119 13.73 5.12 7.23
N ASP A 120 12.49 4.64 7.08
CA ASP A 120 12.13 3.58 6.14
C ASP A 120 11.91 4.16 4.73
N ILE A 121 12.98 4.69 4.15
CA ILE A 121 12.98 5.31 2.84
C ILE A 121 14.27 4.96 2.10
N ALA A 122 14.17 4.78 0.78
CA ALA A 122 15.30 4.45 -0.07
C ALA A 122 15.15 5.04 -1.47
N VAL A 123 16.29 5.37 -2.06
CA VAL A 123 16.41 5.70 -3.49
C VAL A 123 17.08 4.53 -4.20
N VAL A 124 16.60 4.18 -5.38
CA VAL A 124 17.20 3.15 -6.23
C VAL A 124 17.65 3.79 -7.53
N GLN A 125 18.93 3.63 -7.87
CA GLN A 125 19.47 4.02 -9.16
C GLN A 125 19.38 2.85 -10.14
N ILE A 126 18.81 3.10 -11.31
CA ILE A 126 18.73 2.11 -12.40
C ILE A 126 19.93 2.19 -13.34
N GLU A 127 20.16 1.14 -14.10
CA GLU A 127 21.08 1.17 -15.25
C GLU A 127 20.38 1.84 -16.47
N GLY A 128 21.07 2.75 -17.13
CA GLY A 128 20.54 3.51 -18.27
C GLY A 128 19.60 4.65 -17.82
N LYS A 129 18.57 4.92 -18.64
CA LYS A 129 17.63 6.03 -18.45
C LYS A 129 16.20 5.59 -18.75
N ILE A 130 15.26 5.94 -17.87
CA ILE A 130 13.83 5.79 -18.12
C ILE A 130 13.43 6.72 -19.27
N LYS A 131 12.78 6.15 -20.28
CA LYS A 131 12.22 6.91 -21.38
C LYS A 131 10.80 7.34 -21.02
N TYR A 132 10.57 8.64 -20.93
CA TYR A 132 9.24 9.17 -20.62
C TYR A 132 8.29 8.98 -21.80
N SER A 133 7.03 8.78 -21.49
CA SER A 133 5.91 8.63 -22.43
C SER A 133 4.60 8.98 -21.73
N ASP A 134 3.47 8.89 -22.41
CA ASP A 134 2.15 9.09 -21.80
C ASP A 134 1.87 8.12 -20.63
N LYS A 135 2.58 6.98 -20.57
CA LYS A 135 2.44 5.97 -19.51
C LYS A 135 3.57 5.99 -18.48
N ILE A 136 4.61 6.80 -18.70
CA ILE A 136 5.83 6.83 -17.88
C ILE A 136 6.21 8.27 -17.62
N GLN A 137 5.97 8.77 -16.42
CA GLN A 137 6.26 10.15 -16.03
C GLN A 137 6.85 10.17 -14.62
N PRO A 138 7.73 11.12 -14.29
CA PRO A 138 8.16 11.34 -12.93
C PRO A 138 7.04 11.97 -12.09
N ILE A 139 7.12 11.81 -10.77
CA ILE A 139 6.22 12.49 -9.83
C ILE A 139 6.97 13.58 -9.07
N GLU A 140 6.31 14.70 -8.84
CA GLU A 140 6.82 15.72 -7.94
C GLU A 140 6.66 15.33 -6.47
N LEU A 141 7.59 15.76 -5.67
CA LEU A 141 7.62 15.52 -4.23
C LEU A 141 7.04 16.70 -3.46
N LEU A 142 6.15 16.43 -2.51
CA LEU A 142 5.64 17.46 -1.61
C LEU A 142 6.77 17.96 -0.71
N LYS A 143 7.09 19.26 -0.83
CA LYS A 143 8.16 19.87 -0.06
C LYS A 143 7.70 20.28 1.34
N GLU A 144 6.44 20.70 1.46
CA GLU A 144 5.84 21.11 2.72
C GLU A 144 5.29 19.93 3.51
N LYS A 145 5.02 20.17 4.80
CA LYS A 145 4.34 19.16 5.64
C LYS A 145 2.93 18.89 5.10
N ALA A 146 2.59 17.62 4.95
CA ALA A 146 1.27 17.22 4.51
C ALA A 146 0.17 17.75 5.46
N PRO A 147 -0.89 18.39 4.93
CA PRO A 147 -2.00 18.87 5.75
C PRO A 147 -2.75 17.72 6.42
N ILE A 148 -3.24 17.93 7.64
CA ILE A 148 -4.13 17.00 8.34
C ILE A 148 -5.53 17.06 7.71
N GLY A 149 -6.23 15.91 7.62
CA GLY A 149 -7.55 15.82 7.01
C GLY A 149 -7.55 15.84 5.47
N LYS A 150 -6.38 15.85 4.83
CA LYS A 150 -6.27 15.87 3.36
C LYS A 150 -6.63 14.51 2.78
N LYS A 151 -7.51 14.51 1.77
CA LYS A 151 -7.76 13.33 0.94
C LYS A 151 -6.53 13.01 0.12
N CYS A 152 -6.16 11.74 0.07
CA CYS A 152 -4.99 11.24 -0.61
C CYS A 152 -5.25 9.85 -1.21
N LEU A 153 -4.40 9.45 -2.14
CA LEU A 153 -4.57 8.24 -2.91
C LEU A 153 -3.32 7.37 -2.81
N LEU A 154 -3.52 6.10 -2.53
CA LEU A 154 -2.52 5.04 -2.66
C LEU A 154 -2.81 4.24 -3.93
N THR A 155 -1.76 3.90 -4.68
CA THR A 155 -1.83 2.92 -5.77
C THR A 155 -0.82 1.81 -5.56
N GLY A 156 -1.17 0.57 -5.93
CA GLY A 156 -0.27 -0.57 -5.76
C GLY A 156 -0.85 -1.91 -6.20
N TRP A 157 -0.04 -2.96 -6.11
CA TRP A 157 -0.40 -4.36 -6.37
C TRP A 157 -0.30 -5.23 -5.12
N GLY A 158 -0.47 -4.64 -3.94
CA GLY A 158 -0.51 -5.38 -2.68
C GLY A 158 -1.67 -6.37 -2.62
N TYR A 159 -1.63 -7.30 -1.69
CA TYR A 159 -2.64 -8.33 -1.55
C TYR A 159 -4.05 -7.74 -1.41
N VAL A 160 -4.93 -8.19 -2.26
CA VAL A 160 -6.37 -7.87 -2.21
C VAL A 160 -7.14 -8.81 -1.26
N ASN A 161 -6.55 -9.94 -0.94
CA ASN A 161 -7.02 -10.84 0.10
C ASN A 161 -5.82 -11.33 0.93
N TYR A 162 -5.74 -10.87 2.18
CA TYR A 162 -4.63 -11.18 3.07
C TYR A 162 -4.54 -12.68 3.41
N ARG A 163 -5.68 -13.35 3.64
CA ARG A 163 -5.72 -14.77 3.99
C ARG A 163 -5.28 -15.65 2.82
N ARG A 164 -5.77 -15.34 1.61
CA ARG A 164 -5.45 -16.09 0.38
C ARG A 164 -4.16 -15.61 -0.29
N ARG A 165 -3.53 -14.53 0.20
CA ARG A 165 -2.33 -13.90 -0.40
C ARG A 165 -2.50 -13.56 -1.88
N THR A 166 -3.70 -13.13 -2.26
CA THR A 166 -4.05 -12.88 -3.65
C THR A 166 -3.45 -11.57 -4.14
N VAL A 167 -2.59 -11.64 -5.15
CA VAL A 167 -2.01 -10.49 -5.85
C VAL A 167 -2.94 -10.11 -7.01
N PRO A 168 -3.42 -8.86 -7.10
CA PRO A 168 -4.22 -8.40 -8.23
C PRO A 168 -3.37 -8.33 -9.50
N ASN A 169 -3.97 -8.58 -10.66
CA ASN A 169 -3.27 -8.34 -11.91
C ASN A 169 -3.25 -6.85 -12.27
N ASN A 170 -4.38 -6.16 -12.12
CA ASN A 170 -4.50 -4.73 -12.40
C ASN A 170 -4.02 -3.90 -11.21
N LEU A 171 -3.41 -2.75 -11.49
CA LEU A 171 -3.07 -1.76 -10.47
C LEU A 171 -4.34 -1.38 -9.69
N GLN A 172 -4.25 -1.36 -8.39
CA GLN A 172 -5.34 -0.98 -7.51
C GLN A 172 -5.17 0.44 -7.01
N MET A 173 -6.28 1.07 -6.62
CA MET A 173 -6.29 2.37 -5.96
C MET A 173 -7.14 2.35 -4.70
N LEU A 174 -6.71 3.11 -3.71
CA LEU A 174 -7.39 3.26 -2.44
C LEU A 174 -7.26 4.71 -1.92
N GLU A 175 -8.39 5.32 -1.58
CA GLU A 175 -8.42 6.66 -0.99
C GLU A 175 -8.19 6.58 0.52
N PHE A 176 -7.41 7.51 1.03
CA PHE A 176 -7.13 7.72 2.44
C PHE A 176 -7.40 9.17 2.84
N GLN A 177 -7.34 9.41 4.14
CA GLN A 177 -7.32 10.74 4.72
C GLN A 177 -6.17 10.83 5.72
N THR A 178 -5.35 11.87 5.63
CA THR A 178 -4.26 12.11 6.58
C THR A 178 -4.81 12.39 7.96
N ILE A 179 -4.12 11.91 8.97
CA ILE A 179 -4.40 12.18 10.40
C ILE A 179 -3.14 12.69 11.09
N SER A 180 -3.30 13.28 12.27
CA SER A 180 -2.15 13.70 13.07
C SER A 180 -1.33 12.51 13.56
N ASN A 181 -0.02 12.67 13.73
CA ASN A 181 0.84 11.62 14.28
C ASN A 181 0.43 11.26 15.74
N ASP A 182 -0.12 12.22 16.49
CA ASP A 182 -0.64 11.98 17.84
C ASP A 182 -1.88 11.08 17.81
N ASP A 183 -2.85 11.36 16.94
CA ASP A 183 -4.05 10.53 16.81
C ASP A 183 -3.71 9.15 16.24
N CYS A 184 -2.78 9.10 15.31
CA CYS A 184 -2.23 7.86 14.80
C CYS A 184 -1.64 7.00 15.93
N THR A 185 -0.77 7.59 16.73
CA THR A 185 -0.14 6.97 17.90
C THR A 185 -1.19 6.46 18.90
N LYS A 186 -2.22 7.29 19.22
CA LYS A 186 -3.33 6.89 20.12
C LYS A 186 -4.11 5.68 19.56
N GLN A 187 -4.40 5.68 18.25
CA GLN A 187 -5.11 4.58 17.61
C GLN A 187 -4.27 3.30 17.58
N LEU A 188 -3.00 3.37 17.18
CA LEU A 188 -2.09 2.23 17.13
C LEU A 188 -1.83 1.60 18.51
N LYS A 189 -1.82 2.39 19.60
CA LYS A 189 -1.74 1.88 20.97
C LYS A 189 -2.89 0.94 21.37
N ARG A 190 -4.04 1.06 20.72
CA ARG A 190 -5.21 0.19 20.95
C ARG A 190 -5.14 -1.11 20.17
N SER A 191 -4.13 -1.25 19.29
CA SER A 191 -3.96 -2.47 18.51
C SER A 191 -3.62 -3.65 19.43
N PRO A 192 -4.27 -4.81 19.27
CA PRO A 192 -3.90 -6.03 19.98
C PRO A 192 -2.60 -6.66 19.45
N TYR A 193 -2.01 -6.06 18.41
CA TYR A 193 -0.77 -6.56 17.79
C TYR A 193 0.45 -5.89 18.44
N PRO A 194 1.51 -6.65 18.78
CA PRO A 194 2.64 -6.14 19.55
C PRO A 194 3.61 -5.23 18.75
N THR A 195 3.20 -4.75 17.58
CA THR A 195 4.02 -3.95 16.67
C THR A 195 3.91 -2.45 16.92
N TYR A 196 3.51 -2.04 18.14
CA TYR A 196 3.44 -0.62 18.45
C TYR A 196 4.83 0.01 18.49
N VAL A 197 5.08 0.89 17.56
CA VAL A 197 6.22 1.82 17.55
C VAL A 197 5.66 3.25 17.53
N PRO A 198 6.09 4.14 18.44
CA PRO A 198 5.65 5.54 18.40
C PRO A 198 5.96 6.17 17.05
N VAL A 199 4.97 6.82 16.46
CA VAL A 199 5.12 7.55 15.20
C VAL A 199 5.94 8.81 15.46
N ASP A 200 6.95 9.07 14.64
CA ASP A 200 7.83 10.23 14.76
C ASP A 200 7.63 11.25 13.63
N ALA A 201 8.42 12.34 13.66
CA ALA A 201 8.32 13.42 12.68
C ALA A 201 8.72 13.00 11.25
N GLY A 202 9.51 11.93 11.09
CA GLY A 202 9.87 11.34 9.80
C GLY A 202 8.75 10.48 9.20
N GLN A 203 7.60 10.37 9.87
CA GLN A 203 6.49 9.54 9.47
C GLN A 203 5.22 10.35 9.25
N LEU A 204 4.35 9.84 8.42
CA LEU A 204 3.04 10.37 8.07
C LEU A 204 2.03 9.26 8.25
N CYS A 205 0.88 9.57 8.86
CA CYS A 205 -0.21 8.63 8.99
C CYS A 205 -1.39 9.00 8.10
N ALA A 206 -2.01 7.98 7.53
CA ALA A 206 -3.30 8.13 6.88
C ALA A 206 -4.21 6.97 7.24
N LYS A 207 -5.50 7.24 7.29
CA LYS A 207 -6.52 6.27 7.67
C LYS A 207 -7.63 6.21 6.64
N ARG A 208 -8.24 5.05 6.54
CA ARG A 208 -9.49 4.83 5.85
C ARG A 208 -10.44 4.02 6.73
N PRO A 209 -11.75 4.34 6.77
CA PRO A 209 -12.75 3.53 7.46
C PRO A 209 -13.01 2.19 6.75
N ASN A 210 -13.72 1.30 7.43
CA ASN A 210 -14.27 0.07 6.88
C ASN A 210 -13.25 -1.03 6.54
N TYR A 211 -12.29 -1.28 7.45
CA TYR A 211 -11.37 -2.42 7.35
C TYR A 211 -10.58 -2.49 6.02
N LYS A 212 -10.22 -1.34 5.48
CA LYS A 212 -9.45 -1.19 4.25
C LYS A 212 -8.07 -0.63 4.58
N GLY A 213 -7.08 -0.89 3.72
CA GLY A 213 -5.72 -0.37 3.97
C GLY A 213 -4.68 -0.95 3.02
N ALA A 214 -3.46 -0.44 3.13
CA ALA A 214 -2.30 -0.99 2.45
C ALA A 214 -2.03 -2.43 2.90
N CYS A 215 -1.46 -3.25 2.02
CA CYS A 215 -1.16 -4.64 2.31
C CYS A 215 0.21 -5.05 1.75
N LYS A 216 0.61 -6.30 1.99
CA LYS A 216 1.88 -6.84 1.48
C LYS A 216 1.95 -6.70 -0.04
N GLY A 217 3.00 -6.09 -0.53
CA GLY A 217 3.20 -5.71 -1.93
C GLY A 217 2.99 -4.22 -2.21
N ASP A 218 2.23 -3.48 -1.38
CA ASP A 218 2.12 -2.02 -1.50
C ASP A 218 3.34 -1.29 -0.92
N SER A 219 4.15 -1.96 -0.11
CA SER A 219 5.40 -1.46 0.50
C SER A 219 6.22 -0.65 -0.49
N GLY A 220 6.69 0.54 -0.07
CA GLY A 220 7.46 1.43 -0.93
C GLY A 220 6.64 2.23 -1.95
N GLY A 221 5.37 1.89 -2.14
CA GLY A 221 4.46 2.58 -3.06
C GLY A 221 4.14 4.01 -2.64
N PRO A 222 3.72 4.87 -3.59
CA PRO A 222 3.47 6.28 -3.35
C PRO A 222 2.10 6.54 -2.73
N LEU A 223 2.06 7.36 -1.68
CA LEU A 223 0.86 8.06 -1.23
C LEU A 223 0.88 9.46 -1.82
N VAL A 224 -0.15 9.82 -2.58
CA VAL A 224 -0.21 11.08 -3.33
C VAL A 224 -1.42 11.92 -2.95
N MET A 225 -1.34 13.22 -3.21
CA MET A 225 -2.46 14.14 -3.12
C MET A 225 -2.46 15.12 -4.29
N GLN A 226 -3.56 15.84 -4.48
CA GLN A 226 -3.59 17.02 -5.34
C GLN A 226 -3.14 18.23 -4.51
N ASP A 227 -2.17 18.99 -5.04
CA ASP A 227 -1.76 20.27 -4.47
C ASP A 227 -2.81 21.38 -4.78
N GLU A 228 -2.50 22.62 -4.44
CA GLU A 228 -3.37 23.76 -4.67
C GLU A 228 -3.56 24.10 -6.17
N LYS A 229 -2.66 23.61 -7.02
CA LYS A 229 -2.71 23.78 -8.49
C LYS A 229 -3.31 22.55 -9.19
N ASN A 230 -3.94 21.63 -8.45
CA ASN A 230 -4.44 20.34 -8.95
C ASN A 230 -3.35 19.43 -9.56
N LYS A 231 -2.09 19.62 -9.16
CA LYS A 231 -1.00 18.74 -9.57
C LYS A 231 -0.86 17.58 -8.60
N THR A 232 -0.69 16.37 -9.12
CA THR A 232 -0.42 15.19 -8.29
C THR A 232 0.99 15.25 -7.73
N VAL A 233 1.11 15.26 -6.40
CA VAL A 233 2.39 15.29 -5.68
C VAL A 233 2.46 14.14 -4.67
N GLN A 234 3.64 13.54 -4.52
CA GLN A 234 3.87 12.48 -3.56
C GLN A 234 4.18 13.06 -2.18
N MET A 235 3.47 12.61 -1.16
CA MET A 235 3.64 13.05 0.21
C MET A 235 4.10 11.94 1.16
N GLY A 236 3.98 10.66 0.76
CA GLY A 236 4.37 9.53 1.58
C GLY A 236 4.87 8.35 0.78
N VAL A 237 5.56 7.44 1.46
CA VAL A 237 6.04 6.14 0.97
C VAL A 237 5.51 5.07 1.91
N VAL A 238 4.81 4.05 1.41
CA VAL A 238 4.24 2.97 2.24
C VAL A 238 5.34 2.29 3.05
N SER A 239 5.21 2.30 4.36
CA SER A 239 6.19 1.76 5.29
C SER A 239 5.64 0.58 6.09
N TRP A 240 4.71 0.81 7.00
CA TRP A 240 4.17 -0.24 7.84
C TRP A 240 2.73 0.05 8.30
N GLY A 241 2.08 -0.96 8.83
CA GLY A 241 0.76 -0.85 9.43
C GLY A 241 0.44 -2.08 10.29
N VAL A 242 -0.68 -2.02 10.97
CA VAL A 242 -1.30 -3.21 11.60
C VAL A 242 -1.75 -4.15 10.48
N PRO A 243 -1.85 -5.48 10.71
CA PRO A 243 -2.25 -6.41 9.65
C PRO A 243 -3.40 -5.91 8.79
N CYS A 244 -3.24 -6.08 7.49
CA CYS A 244 -4.08 -5.47 6.45
C CYS A 244 -5.59 -5.57 6.73
N GLY A 245 -6.32 -4.46 6.56
CA GLY A 245 -7.77 -4.43 6.71
C GLY A 245 -8.29 -4.50 8.14
N LYS A 246 -7.57 -3.96 9.12
CA LYS A 246 -7.91 -4.00 10.55
C LYS A 246 -8.34 -2.65 11.16
N ASP A 247 -8.83 -1.74 10.38
CA ASP A 247 -9.32 -0.41 10.82
C ASP A 247 -8.34 0.40 11.71
N PHE A 248 -7.04 0.21 11.47
CA PHE A 248 -5.97 1.01 12.05
C PHE A 248 -5.36 1.90 10.98
N PRO A 249 -4.71 3.02 11.36
CA PRO A 249 -3.96 3.84 10.42
C PRO A 249 -2.80 3.06 9.79
N ASP A 250 -2.54 3.35 8.52
CA ASP A 250 -1.29 2.98 7.86
C ASP A 250 -0.25 4.08 8.04
N VAL A 251 1.01 3.68 8.20
CA VAL A 251 2.15 4.57 8.44
C VAL A 251 3.05 4.59 7.21
N PHE A 252 3.41 5.79 6.80
CA PHE A 252 4.21 6.09 5.63
C PHE A 252 5.49 6.82 6.06
N ALA A 253 6.60 6.64 5.36
CA ALA A 253 7.72 7.56 5.47
C ALA A 253 7.30 8.91 4.86
N SER A 254 7.49 10.00 5.60
CA SER A 254 7.09 11.35 5.18
C SER A 254 8.05 11.88 4.12
N VAL A 255 7.55 12.18 2.90
CA VAL A 255 8.39 12.76 1.84
C VAL A 255 8.98 14.11 2.28
N HIS A 256 8.19 14.98 2.91
CA HIS A 256 8.68 16.24 3.50
C HIS A 256 9.83 16.00 4.49
N GLY A 257 9.66 15.03 5.40
CA GLY A 257 10.68 14.73 6.42
C GLY A 257 12.03 14.25 5.86
N TYR A 258 12.02 13.75 4.63
CA TYR A 258 13.22 13.24 3.94
C TYR A 258 13.52 13.98 2.64
N TYR A 259 12.87 15.13 2.37
CA TYR A 259 13.01 15.84 1.10
C TYR A 259 14.48 16.15 0.77
N ASP A 260 15.21 16.77 1.68
CA ASP A 260 16.61 17.14 1.46
C ASP A 260 17.51 15.91 1.31
N TRP A 261 17.23 14.85 2.08
CA TRP A 261 17.95 13.58 1.93
C TRP A 261 17.71 13.00 0.53
N ILE A 262 16.47 12.92 0.06
CA ILE A 262 16.14 12.43 -1.30
C ILE A 262 16.92 13.26 -2.33
N GLN A 263 16.82 14.60 -2.27
CA GLN A 263 17.49 15.50 -3.21
C GLN A 263 19.01 15.30 -3.21
N SER A 264 19.61 14.99 -2.06
CA SER A 264 21.05 14.71 -1.96
C SER A 264 21.49 13.42 -2.67
N LYS A 265 20.55 12.46 -2.89
CA LYS A 265 20.85 11.14 -3.48
C LYS A 265 20.59 11.05 -4.99
N ILE A 266 19.84 11.98 -5.55
CA ILE A 266 19.43 11.96 -6.97
C ILE A 266 20.17 12.97 -7.85
N LYS A 267 21.32 13.43 -7.36
CA LYS A 267 22.23 14.35 -8.08
C LYS A 267 23.00 13.66 -9.20
#